data_80d2e6637e6152c3b92af9e3befd92cc
#
_entry.id   80d2e6637e6152c3b92af9e3befd92cc
#
_cell.length_a   1.000
_cell.length_b   1.000
_cell.length_c   1.000
_cell.angle_alpha   90.00
_cell.angle_beta   90.00
_cell.angle_gamma   90.00
#
_symmetry.space_group_name_H-M   'P 1'
#
loop_
_entity.id
_entity.type
_entity.pdbx_description
1 polymer ?
#
loop_
_entity_poly.entity_id
_entity_poly.type
_entity_poly.pdbx_seq_one_letter_code
_entity_poly.pdbx_strand_id
1 'polypeptide(L)'
;MIKAAYFPTIIYAKDVNLDNRLFEKAVIDWSNKDKGIKRTNMKGWHRTTEMHKIPVFKPLVDELFKMQNEIFQEEWLESEPIIGNMWANINPPGGYNRPHVHPNSHFSGVYYIKAPQNSGQIIFNEPRATAHMVMPRRKQGEPPPHLWREVRVNPLEGRIIIFPAWLWHCVDPNESNDIRISVSFNFIQKGFNV
;
A
#
# COMPACT_ATOMS: atom_id res chain seq x y z
N MET A 1 -22.69 29.94 -8.58
CA MET A 1 -22.59 28.49 -8.84
C MET A 1 -22.12 27.81 -7.55
N ILE A 2 -22.84 26.81 -7.06
CA ILE A 2 -22.42 25.99 -5.91
C ILE A 2 -21.68 24.80 -6.47
N LYS A 3 -20.48 24.49 -5.91
CA LYS A 3 -19.67 23.32 -6.24
C LYS A 3 -19.59 22.41 -5.01
N ALA A 4 -19.97 21.15 -5.16
CA ALA A 4 -19.87 20.14 -4.12
C ALA A 4 -19.11 18.92 -4.64
N ALA A 5 -18.38 18.23 -3.77
CA ALA A 5 -17.68 16.98 -4.06
C ALA A 5 -18.35 15.85 -3.27
N TYR A 6 -18.71 14.78 -3.95
CA TYR A 6 -19.31 13.58 -3.36
C TYR A 6 -18.52 12.34 -3.78
N PHE A 7 -18.56 11.31 -2.94
CA PHE A 7 -17.89 10.03 -3.17
C PHE A 7 -16.37 10.14 -3.35
N PRO A 8 -15.66 10.84 -2.43
CA PRO A 8 -14.21 10.86 -2.51
C PRO A 8 -13.64 9.47 -2.26
N THR A 9 -12.51 9.17 -2.89
CA THR A 9 -11.67 8.03 -2.51
C THR A 9 -10.58 8.55 -1.58
N ILE A 10 -10.56 8.09 -0.35
CA ILE A 10 -9.60 8.54 0.66
C ILE A 10 -8.40 7.61 0.69
N ILE A 11 -7.21 8.20 0.67
CA ILE A 11 -5.92 7.54 0.87
C ILE A 11 -5.22 8.22 2.02
N TYR A 12 -4.86 7.47 3.04
CA TYR A 12 -4.20 7.96 4.24
C TYR A 12 -2.70 7.76 4.16
N ALA A 13 -1.92 8.74 4.59
CA ALA A 13 -0.47 8.62 4.66
C ALA A 13 0.08 9.20 5.97
N LYS A 14 1.07 8.53 6.55
CA LYS A 14 1.76 8.96 7.77
C LYS A 14 3.23 8.58 7.69
N ASP A 15 4.11 9.52 8.03
CA ASP A 15 5.53 9.25 8.16
C ASP A 15 5.84 8.93 9.64
N VAL A 16 6.54 7.82 9.87
CA VAL A 16 6.92 7.34 11.19
C VAL A 16 8.43 7.09 11.25
N ASN A 17 9.00 7.30 12.42
CA ASN A 17 10.44 7.08 12.66
C ASN A 17 10.62 5.76 13.42
N LEU A 18 10.87 4.68 12.69
CA LEU A 18 11.12 3.34 13.21
C LEU A 18 12.54 2.88 12.83
N ASP A 19 13.04 1.85 13.49
CA ASP A 19 14.34 1.27 13.16
C ASP A 19 14.29 0.42 11.90
N ASN A 20 14.32 1.09 10.75
CA ASN A 20 14.27 0.44 9.44
C ASN A 20 15.46 -0.50 9.19
N ARG A 21 16.63 -0.26 9.80
CA ARG A 21 17.80 -1.14 9.64
C ARG A 21 17.54 -2.51 10.25
N LEU A 22 16.88 -2.54 11.41
CA LEU A 22 16.48 -3.79 12.05
C LEU A 22 15.46 -4.56 11.21
N PHE A 23 14.49 -3.87 10.64
CA PHE A 23 13.49 -4.47 9.75
C PHE A 23 14.11 -4.98 8.43
N GLU A 24 14.97 -4.18 7.80
CA GLU A 24 15.70 -4.57 6.59
C GLU A 24 16.49 -5.86 6.83
N LYS A 25 17.28 -5.90 7.92
CA LYS A 25 18.05 -7.10 8.28
C LYS A 25 17.14 -8.33 8.42
N ALA A 26 16.04 -8.22 9.15
CA ALA A 26 15.11 -9.32 9.36
C ALA A 26 14.51 -9.83 8.05
N VAL A 27 14.10 -8.93 7.13
CA VAL A 27 13.52 -9.29 5.83
C VAL A 27 14.57 -9.94 4.90
N ILE A 28 15.80 -9.42 4.88
CA ILE A 28 16.90 -10.00 4.10
C ILE A 28 17.27 -11.40 4.62
N ASP A 29 17.40 -11.57 5.94
CA ASP A 29 17.70 -12.85 6.56
C ASP A 29 16.64 -13.92 6.21
N TRP A 30 15.37 -13.51 6.05
CA TRP A 30 14.32 -14.42 5.60
C TRP A 30 14.45 -14.76 4.13
N SER A 31 14.66 -13.77 3.28
CA SER A 31 14.77 -13.99 1.84
C SER A 31 15.90 -14.94 1.47
N ASN A 32 16.96 -14.97 2.29
CA ASN A 32 18.07 -15.91 2.12
C ASN A 32 17.72 -17.36 2.50
N LYS A 33 16.69 -17.56 3.30
CA LYS A 33 16.27 -18.90 3.81
C LYS A 33 15.03 -19.45 3.11
N ASP A 34 14.33 -18.63 2.33
CA ASP A 34 13.04 -18.97 1.76
C ASP A 34 12.94 -18.42 0.32
N LYS A 35 12.53 -19.26 -0.62
CA LYS A 35 12.39 -18.88 -2.04
C LYS A 35 11.24 -17.91 -2.30
N GLY A 36 10.40 -17.65 -1.30
CA GLY A 36 9.21 -16.83 -1.46
C GLY A 36 8.14 -17.48 -2.34
N ILE A 37 7.08 -16.72 -2.58
CA ILE A 37 5.95 -17.13 -3.45
C ILE A 37 5.72 -16.10 -4.55
N LYS A 38 5.13 -16.55 -5.66
CA LYS A 38 4.71 -15.69 -6.77
C LYS A 38 3.24 -15.31 -6.60
N ARG A 39 2.95 -14.03 -6.62
CA ARG A 39 1.61 -13.44 -6.61
C ARG A 39 1.52 -12.37 -7.69
N THR A 40 1.26 -11.11 -7.31
CA THR A 40 1.32 -9.97 -8.24
C THR A 40 2.75 -9.49 -8.49
N ASN A 41 3.70 -9.91 -7.65
CA ASN A 41 5.11 -9.56 -7.74
C ASN A 41 5.77 -10.16 -8.99
N MET A 42 6.46 -9.31 -9.74
CA MET A 42 7.27 -9.68 -10.91
C MET A 42 8.74 -9.39 -10.61
N LYS A 43 9.60 -10.40 -10.83
CA LYS A 43 11.05 -10.37 -10.50
C LYS A 43 11.39 -10.12 -9.02
N GLY A 44 10.39 -10.03 -8.14
CA GLY A 44 10.59 -9.73 -6.72
C GLY A 44 10.40 -10.98 -5.85
N TRP A 45 10.93 -10.90 -4.62
CA TRP A 45 10.64 -11.84 -3.55
C TRP A 45 9.41 -11.35 -2.76
N HIS A 46 8.52 -12.28 -2.42
CA HIS A 46 7.31 -12.03 -1.65
C HIS A 46 7.07 -13.20 -0.73
N ARG A 47 6.78 -12.94 0.52
CA ARG A 47 6.39 -13.96 1.48
C ARG A 47 5.15 -13.55 2.25
N THR A 48 4.13 -14.37 2.16
CA THR A 48 2.97 -14.32 3.05
C THR A 48 3.34 -14.97 4.38
N THR A 49 3.30 -14.19 5.42
CA THR A 49 3.42 -14.70 6.78
C THR A 49 2.49 -13.91 7.68
N GLU A 50 2.29 -14.41 8.86
CA GLU A 50 1.69 -13.65 9.95
C GLU A 50 2.76 -12.72 10.57
N MET A 51 3.36 -11.83 9.74
CA MET A 51 4.43 -10.92 10.17
C MET A 51 4.09 -10.11 11.41
N HIS A 52 2.80 -9.76 11.57
CA HIS A 52 2.30 -9.03 12.73
C HIS A 52 2.50 -9.79 14.06
N LYS A 53 2.76 -11.10 14.02
CA LYS A 53 3.05 -11.92 15.19
C LYS A 53 4.54 -12.02 15.51
N ILE A 54 5.40 -11.47 14.67
CA ILE A 54 6.86 -11.57 14.84
C ILE A 54 7.36 -10.39 15.66
N PRO A 55 8.05 -10.64 16.81
CA PRO A 55 8.40 -9.59 17.78
C PRO A 55 9.16 -8.41 17.19
N VAL A 56 10.06 -8.62 16.23
CA VAL A 56 10.85 -7.54 15.60
C VAL A 56 9.98 -6.49 14.94
N PHE A 57 8.79 -6.86 14.41
CA PHE A 57 7.87 -5.92 13.75
C PHE A 57 6.81 -5.31 14.67
N LYS A 58 6.84 -5.64 15.97
CA LYS A 58 5.88 -5.09 16.93
C LYS A 58 5.79 -3.56 16.90
N PRO A 59 6.89 -2.78 16.84
CA PRO A 59 6.81 -1.32 16.76
C PRO A 59 6.04 -0.83 15.52
N LEU A 60 6.22 -1.48 14.38
CA LEU A 60 5.45 -1.17 13.17
C LEU A 60 3.97 -1.53 13.35
N VAL A 61 3.69 -2.72 13.87
CA VAL A 61 2.31 -3.18 14.13
C VAL A 61 1.58 -2.22 15.06
N ASP A 62 2.22 -1.71 16.11
CA ASP A 62 1.63 -0.74 17.04
C ASP A 62 1.26 0.57 16.33
N GLU A 63 2.12 1.10 15.43
CA GLU A 63 1.81 2.29 14.64
C GLU A 63 0.69 2.03 13.61
N LEU A 64 0.65 0.84 12.99
CA LEU A 64 -0.42 0.46 12.08
C LEU A 64 -1.78 0.43 12.79
N PHE A 65 -1.86 -0.15 14.00
CA PHE A 65 -3.09 -0.16 14.77
C PHE A 65 -3.52 1.24 15.23
N LYS A 66 -2.58 2.11 15.65
CA LYS A 66 -2.92 3.50 15.98
C LYS A 66 -3.60 4.19 14.81
N MET A 67 -2.95 4.15 13.64
CA MET A 67 -3.47 4.78 12.43
C MET A 67 -4.80 4.16 11.99
N GLN A 68 -4.92 2.82 12.05
CA GLN A 68 -6.14 2.14 11.61
C GLN A 68 -7.32 2.37 12.57
N ASN A 69 -7.09 2.51 13.87
CA ASN A 69 -8.14 2.87 14.81
C ASN A 69 -8.71 4.27 14.51
N GLU A 70 -7.85 5.24 14.19
CA GLU A 70 -8.29 6.57 13.76
C GLU A 70 -9.14 6.49 12.49
N ILE A 71 -8.68 5.73 11.47
CA ILE A 71 -9.42 5.51 10.22
C ILE A 71 -10.78 4.83 10.47
N PHE A 72 -10.83 3.83 11.34
CA PHE A 72 -12.09 3.13 11.64
C PHE A 72 -13.13 4.05 12.29
N GLN A 73 -12.67 5.01 13.12
CA GLN A 73 -13.54 6.04 13.68
C GLN A 73 -14.06 7.00 12.60
N GLU A 74 -13.19 7.46 11.70
CA GLU A 74 -13.57 8.35 10.60
C GLU A 74 -14.55 7.69 9.62
N GLU A 75 -14.38 6.39 9.36
CA GLU A 75 -15.20 5.59 8.44
C GLU A 75 -16.44 4.98 9.11
N TRP A 76 -16.75 5.35 10.37
CA TRP A 76 -17.91 4.91 11.14
C TRP A 76 -18.06 3.38 11.25
N LEU A 77 -16.95 2.67 11.40
CA LEU A 77 -16.96 1.22 11.56
C LEU A 77 -17.22 0.83 13.01
N GLU A 78 -18.13 -0.13 13.22
CA GLU A 78 -18.65 -0.51 14.54
C GLU A 78 -17.65 -1.25 15.43
N SER A 79 -16.66 -1.94 14.86
CA SER A 79 -15.78 -2.80 15.61
C SER A 79 -14.30 -2.47 15.37
N GLU A 80 -13.45 -3.05 16.21
CA GLU A 80 -12.00 -2.86 16.16
C GLU A 80 -11.37 -3.45 14.89
N PRO A 81 -10.30 -2.81 14.35
CA PRO A 81 -9.50 -3.38 13.27
C PRO A 81 -8.71 -4.59 13.75
N ILE A 82 -8.59 -5.58 12.88
CA ILE A 82 -7.63 -6.67 13.05
C ILE A 82 -6.79 -6.80 11.77
N ILE A 83 -5.52 -7.21 11.92
CA ILE A 83 -4.66 -7.52 10.78
C ILE A 83 -5.05 -8.90 10.25
N GLY A 84 -5.62 -8.94 9.04
CA GLY A 84 -5.96 -10.19 8.37
C GLY A 84 -4.71 -10.91 7.86
N ASN A 85 -3.77 -10.16 7.28
CA ASN A 85 -2.46 -10.63 6.88
C ASN A 85 -1.45 -9.49 6.77
N MET A 86 -0.16 -9.84 6.85
CA MET A 86 0.96 -8.90 6.74
C MET A 86 2.16 -9.64 6.14
N TRP A 87 2.83 -9.05 5.17
CA TRP A 87 3.93 -9.70 4.43
C TRP A 87 4.98 -8.71 3.96
N ALA A 88 6.19 -9.23 3.69
CA ALA A 88 7.27 -8.46 3.12
C ALA A 88 7.42 -8.67 1.62
N ASN A 89 7.89 -7.64 0.94
CA ASN A 89 8.27 -7.64 -0.47
C ASN A 89 9.69 -7.09 -0.62
N ILE A 90 10.50 -7.75 -1.46
CA ILE A 90 11.77 -7.22 -1.96
C ILE A 90 11.64 -7.11 -3.48
N ASN A 91 11.77 -5.90 -3.99
CA ASN A 91 11.74 -5.61 -5.41
C ASN A 91 13.15 -5.19 -5.88
N PRO A 92 13.91 -6.08 -6.52
CA PRO A 92 15.19 -5.71 -7.13
C PRO A 92 14.99 -4.79 -8.34
N PRO A 93 16.06 -4.28 -8.96
CA PRO A 93 15.97 -3.54 -10.20
C PRO A 93 15.11 -4.25 -11.25
N GLY A 94 14.13 -3.53 -11.81
CA GLY A 94 13.09 -4.04 -12.70
C GLY A 94 11.96 -4.83 -12.02
N GLY A 95 11.97 -4.98 -10.70
CA GLY A 95 10.88 -5.62 -9.94
C GLY A 95 9.67 -4.68 -9.80
N TYR A 96 8.45 -5.22 -9.97
CA TYR A 96 7.20 -4.47 -9.92
C TYR A 96 6.03 -5.32 -9.43
N ASN A 97 4.87 -4.70 -9.18
CA ASN A 97 3.64 -5.41 -8.87
C ASN A 97 2.56 -5.08 -9.91
N ARG A 98 1.91 -6.12 -10.44
CA ARG A 98 0.82 -6.00 -11.41
C ARG A 98 -0.40 -5.33 -10.79
N PRO A 99 -1.29 -4.72 -11.61
CA PRO A 99 -2.57 -4.20 -11.13
C PRO A 99 -3.39 -5.28 -10.41
N HIS A 100 -3.91 -4.93 -9.23
CA HIS A 100 -4.70 -5.83 -8.38
C HIS A 100 -5.53 -5.07 -7.34
N VAL A 101 -6.38 -5.80 -6.64
CA VAL A 101 -7.12 -5.41 -5.44
C VAL A 101 -6.89 -6.46 -4.36
N HIS A 102 -7.33 -6.19 -3.12
CA HIS A 102 -7.24 -7.14 -2.01
C HIS A 102 -8.64 -7.62 -1.59
N PRO A 103 -9.15 -8.72 -2.19
CA PRO A 103 -10.45 -9.27 -1.80
C PRO A 103 -10.48 -9.62 -0.30
N ASN A 104 -11.68 -9.56 0.30
CA ASN A 104 -11.91 -9.91 1.69
C ASN A 104 -11.17 -9.05 2.71
N SER A 105 -10.86 -7.81 2.34
CA SER A 105 -10.23 -6.84 3.22
C SER A 105 -10.96 -5.50 3.11
N HIS A 106 -10.96 -4.71 4.19
CA HIS A 106 -11.55 -3.37 4.18
C HIS A 106 -10.52 -2.33 3.76
N PHE A 107 -9.34 -2.40 4.38
CA PHE A 107 -8.20 -1.54 4.07
C PHE A 107 -6.98 -2.38 3.77
N SER A 108 -6.17 -1.86 2.87
CA SER A 108 -4.84 -2.38 2.54
C SER A 108 -3.83 -1.26 2.72
N GLY A 109 -2.58 -1.64 2.92
CA GLY A 109 -1.55 -0.63 3.04
C GLY A 109 -0.15 -1.16 2.77
N VAL A 110 0.76 -0.20 2.74
CA VAL A 110 2.18 -0.44 2.56
C VAL A 110 2.98 0.45 3.51
N TYR A 111 4.05 -0.12 4.06
CA TYR A 111 5.11 0.57 4.77
C TYR A 111 6.43 0.38 4.03
N TYR A 112 7.20 1.44 3.85
CA TYR A 112 8.48 1.37 3.16
C TYR A 112 9.64 1.29 4.15
N ILE A 113 10.31 0.14 4.17
CA ILE A 113 11.54 -0.08 4.96
C ILE A 113 12.73 0.54 4.25
N LYS A 114 12.85 0.32 2.93
CA LYS A 114 13.91 0.84 2.08
C LYS A 114 13.33 1.29 0.75
N ALA A 115 13.58 2.53 0.37
CA ALA A 115 13.01 3.15 -0.82
C ALA A 115 14.04 4.02 -1.55
N PRO A 116 14.96 3.42 -2.32
CA PRO A 116 15.91 4.19 -3.15
C PRO A 116 15.18 5.14 -4.10
N GLN A 117 15.83 6.22 -4.47
CA GLN A 117 15.30 7.13 -5.50
C GLN A 117 15.02 6.34 -6.79
N ASN A 118 13.89 6.61 -7.46
CA ASN A 118 13.42 5.91 -8.65
C ASN A 118 13.11 4.40 -8.44
N SER A 119 12.83 3.99 -7.21
CA SER A 119 12.50 2.58 -6.94
C SER A 119 11.05 2.17 -7.28
N GLY A 120 10.31 3.01 -8.01
CA GLY A 120 8.96 2.75 -8.51
C GLY A 120 7.86 3.27 -7.59
N GLN A 121 6.88 3.95 -8.17
CA GLN A 121 5.75 4.55 -7.47
C GLN A 121 4.63 3.53 -7.27
N ILE A 122 3.86 3.68 -6.19
CA ILE A 122 2.54 3.06 -6.12
C ILE A 122 1.54 3.93 -6.88
N ILE A 123 0.72 3.30 -7.72
CA ILE A 123 -0.25 3.95 -8.60
C ILE A 123 -1.64 3.47 -8.22
N PHE A 124 -2.51 4.41 -7.93
CA PHE A 124 -3.94 4.18 -7.69
C PHE A 124 -4.74 4.64 -8.90
N ASN A 125 -5.66 3.80 -9.37
CA ASN A 125 -6.47 4.11 -10.54
C ASN A 125 -7.83 4.68 -10.14
N GLU A 126 -8.37 5.58 -10.96
CA GLU A 126 -9.73 6.12 -10.83
C GLU A 126 -10.74 4.96 -10.75
N PRO A 127 -11.47 4.81 -9.63
CA PRO A 127 -12.35 3.63 -9.44
C PRO A 127 -13.68 3.70 -10.19
N ARG A 128 -14.09 4.89 -10.64
CA ARG A 128 -15.37 5.06 -11.36
C ARG A 128 -15.22 4.62 -12.80
N ALA A 129 -15.45 3.34 -13.08
CA ALA A 129 -15.27 2.74 -14.41
C ALA A 129 -15.95 3.52 -15.54
N THR A 130 -17.14 4.04 -15.30
CA THR A 130 -17.89 4.84 -16.28
C THR A 130 -17.27 6.21 -16.57
N ALA A 131 -16.43 6.75 -15.70
CA ALA A 131 -15.73 8.01 -15.93
C ALA A 131 -14.76 7.93 -17.12
N HIS A 132 -14.36 6.71 -17.52
CA HIS A 132 -13.52 6.47 -18.67
C HIS A 132 -14.26 6.35 -20.01
N MET A 133 -15.57 6.22 -20.00
CA MET A 133 -16.37 6.07 -21.23
C MET A 133 -16.39 7.34 -22.09
N VAL A 134 -16.23 8.50 -21.46
CA VAL A 134 -16.20 9.79 -22.14
C VAL A 134 -14.88 10.49 -21.87
N MET A 135 -14.14 10.80 -22.93
CA MET A 135 -12.82 11.43 -22.86
C MET A 135 -12.86 12.83 -23.48
N PRO A 136 -13.39 13.84 -22.79
CA PRO A 136 -13.41 15.19 -23.34
C PRO A 136 -11.97 15.71 -23.54
N ARG A 137 -11.78 16.50 -24.59
CA ARG A 137 -10.50 17.21 -24.78
C ARG A 137 -10.30 18.21 -23.63
N ARG A 138 -9.15 18.15 -23.00
CA ARG A 138 -8.80 19.05 -21.88
C ARG A 138 -7.79 20.11 -22.34
N LYS A 139 -7.73 21.19 -21.58
CA LYS A 139 -6.68 22.21 -21.74
C LYS A 139 -5.31 21.58 -21.48
N GLN A 140 -4.26 22.19 -22.02
CA GLN A 140 -2.88 21.83 -21.65
C GLN A 140 -2.61 22.19 -20.19
N GLY A 141 -1.69 21.43 -19.56
CA GLY A 141 -1.31 21.58 -18.17
C GLY A 141 -1.90 20.51 -17.26
N GLU A 142 -1.65 20.63 -15.97
CA GLU A 142 -2.12 19.68 -14.97
C GLU A 142 -3.58 19.99 -14.60
N PRO A 143 -4.50 19.02 -14.76
CA PRO A 143 -5.90 19.21 -14.38
C PRO A 143 -6.05 19.16 -12.85
N PRO A 144 -7.12 19.75 -12.30
CA PRO A 144 -7.44 19.62 -10.88
C PRO A 144 -7.57 18.15 -10.43
N PRO A 145 -7.24 17.82 -9.17
CA PRO A 145 -7.19 16.43 -8.68
C PRO A 145 -8.45 15.59 -8.93
N HIS A 146 -9.64 16.19 -8.85
CA HIS A 146 -10.91 15.48 -9.11
C HIS A 146 -11.11 15.04 -10.57
N LEU A 147 -10.19 15.39 -11.47
CA LEU A 147 -10.15 14.99 -12.88
C LEU A 147 -9.01 14.02 -13.19
N TRP A 148 -8.18 13.69 -12.21
CA TRP A 148 -7.11 12.73 -12.38
C TRP A 148 -7.70 11.33 -12.64
N ARG A 149 -6.96 10.53 -13.38
CA ARG A 149 -7.31 9.14 -13.68
C ARG A 149 -6.46 8.16 -12.92
N GLU A 150 -5.34 8.64 -12.48
CA GLU A 150 -4.41 7.91 -11.61
C GLU A 150 -3.74 8.87 -10.64
N VAL A 151 -3.41 8.36 -9.48
CA VAL A 151 -2.60 9.06 -8.47
C VAL A 151 -1.33 8.26 -8.28
N ARG A 152 -0.18 8.91 -8.43
CA ARG A 152 1.14 8.33 -8.26
C ARG A 152 1.77 8.83 -6.97
N VAL A 153 2.19 7.91 -6.12
CA VAL A 153 2.82 8.25 -4.84
C VAL A 153 4.23 7.67 -4.79
N ASN A 154 5.21 8.55 -4.56
CA ASN A 154 6.59 8.13 -4.38
C ASN A 154 6.76 7.30 -3.11
N PRO A 155 7.52 6.19 -3.17
CA PRO A 155 7.94 5.51 -1.97
C PRO A 155 8.87 6.43 -1.16
N LEU A 156 8.67 6.43 0.16
CA LEU A 156 9.51 7.14 1.11
C LEU A 156 9.75 6.25 2.31
N GLU A 157 11.01 6.09 2.71
CA GLU A 157 11.35 5.30 3.90
C GLU A 157 10.65 5.85 5.14
N GLY A 158 10.06 4.95 5.93
CA GLY A 158 9.27 5.31 7.10
C GLY A 158 7.82 5.74 6.79
N ARG A 159 7.38 5.76 5.52
CA ARG A 159 6.00 6.11 5.16
C ARG A 159 5.09 4.91 5.20
N ILE A 160 3.97 5.08 5.91
CA ILE A 160 2.78 4.22 5.85
C ILE A 160 1.79 4.86 4.88
N ILE A 161 1.23 4.06 3.97
CA ILE A 161 0.08 4.44 3.13
C ILE A 161 -1.01 3.42 3.37
N ILE A 162 -2.25 3.88 3.67
CA ILE A 162 -3.44 3.03 3.83
C ILE A 162 -4.51 3.51 2.87
N PHE A 163 -5.20 2.56 2.22
CA PHE A 163 -6.20 2.81 1.20
C PHE A 163 -7.29 1.73 1.22
N PRO A 164 -8.48 1.99 0.67
CA PRO A 164 -9.52 1.00 0.55
C PRO A 164 -9.05 -0.23 -0.22
N ALA A 165 -9.27 -1.42 0.30
CA ALA A 165 -8.76 -2.67 -0.28
C ALA A 165 -9.32 -2.97 -1.69
N TRP A 166 -10.47 -2.41 -2.02
CA TRP A 166 -11.11 -2.51 -3.34
C TRP A 166 -10.48 -1.59 -4.41
N LEU A 167 -9.61 -0.63 -4.01
CA LEU A 167 -9.02 0.33 -4.94
C LEU A 167 -7.96 -0.35 -5.80
N TRP A 168 -8.17 -0.35 -7.14
CA TRP A 168 -7.19 -0.85 -8.10
C TRP A 168 -5.88 -0.10 -8.01
N HIS A 169 -4.82 -0.84 -7.83
CA HIS A 169 -3.48 -0.28 -7.73
C HIS A 169 -2.43 -1.22 -8.29
N CYS A 170 -1.29 -0.64 -8.64
CA CYS A 170 -0.08 -1.36 -9.04
C CYS A 170 1.15 -0.65 -8.52
N VAL A 171 2.32 -1.23 -8.74
CA VAL A 171 3.59 -0.60 -8.39
C VAL A 171 4.51 -0.65 -9.60
N ASP A 172 5.03 0.51 -10.00
CA ASP A 172 5.96 0.65 -11.11
C ASP A 172 7.25 -0.15 -10.92
N PRO A 173 7.94 -0.49 -12.02
CA PRO A 173 9.26 -1.09 -11.95
C PRO A 173 10.23 -0.27 -11.10
N ASN A 174 11.04 -0.97 -10.33
CA ASN A 174 12.17 -0.37 -9.64
C ASN A 174 13.26 -0.04 -10.68
N GLU A 175 13.42 1.22 -10.98
CA GLU A 175 14.43 1.74 -11.94
C GLU A 175 15.73 2.15 -11.25
N SER A 176 15.82 1.97 -9.93
CA SER A 176 17.07 2.20 -9.19
C SER A 176 18.06 1.03 -9.35
N ASN A 177 19.29 1.24 -8.91
CA ASN A 177 20.32 0.20 -8.89
C ASN A 177 20.33 -0.61 -7.58
N ASP A 178 19.37 -0.41 -6.69
CA ASP A 178 19.29 -1.07 -5.38
C ASP A 178 17.89 -1.67 -5.16
N ILE A 179 17.73 -2.48 -4.13
CA ILE A 179 16.46 -3.11 -3.78
C ILE A 179 15.52 -2.12 -3.09
N ARG A 180 14.22 -2.18 -3.42
CA ARG A 180 13.16 -1.61 -2.59
C ARG A 180 12.62 -2.69 -1.67
N ILE A 181 12.45 -2.37 -0.37
CA ILE A 181 11.86 -3.27 0.62
C ILE A 181 10.62 -2.61 1.21
N SER A 182 9.51 -3.32 1.15
CA SER A 182 8.24 -2.86 1.73
C SER A 182 7.54 -3.97 2.51
N VAL A 183 6.71 -3.56 3.45
CA VAL A 183 5.77 -4.42 4.17
C VAL A 183 4.37 -4.03 3.73
N SER A 184 3.62 -4.99 3.24
CA SER A 184 2.20 -4.81 2.92
C SER A 184 1.34 -5.51 3.97
N PHE A 185 0.14 -4.98 4.17
CA PHE A 185 -0.79 -5.49 5.18
C PHE A 185 -2.23 -5.23 4.77
N ASN A 186 -3.13 -6.04 5.33
CA ASN A 186 -4.57 -5.88 5.16
C ASN A 186 -5.25 -5.85 6.52
N PHE A 187 -6.22 -4.94 6.65
CA PHE A 187 -7.09 -4.84 7.80
C PHE A 187 -8.51 -5.30 7.47
N ILE A 188 -9.08 -6.02 8.39
CA ILE A 188 -10.49 -6.41 8.39
C ILE A 188 -11.13 -5.96 9.69
N GLN A 189 -12.46 -5.92 9.72
CA GLN A 189 -13.25 -5.64 10.88
C GLN A 189 -13.36 -6.90 11.76
N LYS A 190 -13.23 -6.77 13.08
CA LYS A 190 -13.42 -7.89 14.01
C LYS A 190 -14.85 -8.43 13.88
N GLY A 191 -14.98 -9.74 13.77
CA GLY A 191 -16.28 -10.39 13.56
C GLY A 191 -16.75 -10.43 12.11
N PHE A 192 -15.98 -9.87 11.16
CA PHE A 192 -16.25 -10.01 9.74
C PHE A 192 -15.86 -11.42 9.29
N ASN A 193 -16.87 -12.24 9.04
CA ASN A 193 -16.69 -13.60 8.50
C ASN A 193 -16.70 -13.51 6.96
N VAL A 194 -15.65 -13.94 6.33
CA VAL A 194 -15.47 -14.01 4.87
C VAL A 194 -15.85 -15.40 4.40
#